data_2a1a758495158f84f0af5e6ec7a34d17
#
_entry.id   2a1a758495158f84f0af5e6ec7a34d17
#
_cell.length_a   1.000
_cell.length_b   1.000
_cell.length_c   1.000
_cell.angle_alpha   90.00
_cell.angle_beta   90.00
_cell.angle_gamma   90.00
#
_symmetry.space_group_name_H-M   'P 1'
#
loop_
_entity.id
_entity.type
_entity.pdbx_description
1 polymer ?
#
loop_
_entity_poly.entity_id
_entity_poly.type
_entity_poly.pdbx_seq_one_letter_code
_entity_poly.pdbx_strand_id
1 'polypeptide(L)'
;MAVTVLSGTSGALYYKPAGTNGNFPETGVNISTDVITVQPYLNFKVGDPVKFRIVNSQTGGAGTGTLPAPISAATTYYVLSYTAATGALTVSTAAGGTILAITDDGTAVAPNEFEVYYADYAAVGQVQSWSFEISRAEIDVTTIGQSAGQYAPFRAYIPGFADGTGTATVYVTNEDAALSNRMVEDVLQRQQVGCAFKLYTDLQASEALS
;
A
#
# COMPACT_ATOMS: atom_id res chain seq x y z
N MET A 1 -10.82 -23.64 -27.61
CA MET A 1 -11.00 -22.53 -26.66
C MET A 1 -10.65 -21.26 -27.40
N ALA A 2 -11.57 -20.29 -27.45
CA ALA A 2 -11.28 -19.00 -28.02
C ALA A 2 -10.38 -18.24 -27.03
N VAL A 3 -9.20 -17.82 -27.43
CA VAL A 3 -8.34 -16.95 -26.65
C VAL A 3 -8.92 -15.54 -26.78
N THR A 4 -9.52 -15.04 -25.71
CA THR A 4 -9.97 -13.65 -25.67
C THR A 4 -8.75 -12.79 -25.38
N VAL A 5 -8.29 -12.05 -26.38
CA VAL A 5 -7.27 -11.02 -26.17
C VAL A 5 -7.94 -9.86 -25.47
N LEU A 6 -7.63 -9.67 -24.20
CA LEU A 6 -8.07 -8.50 -23.44
C LEU A 6 -7.32 -7.27 -23.97
N SER A 7 -8.05 -6.36 -24.59
CA SER A 7 -7.48 -5.06 -24.97
C SER A 7 -7.34 -4.22 -23.70
N GLY A 8 -6.19 -3.56 -23.52
CA GLY A 8 -5.89 -2.76 -22.33
C GLY A 8 -6.76 -1.49 -22.13
N THR A 9 -7.90 -1.38 -22.80
CA THR A 9 -8.81 -0.24 -22.71
C THR A 9 -9.62 -0.19 -21.40
N SER A 10 -9.67 -1.28 -20.65
CA SER A 10 -10.35 -1.38 -19.34
C SER A 10 -9.41 -1.66 -18.18
N GLY A 11 -8.11 -1.67 -18.40
CA GLY A 11 -7.12 -1.90 -17.37
C GLY A 11 -6.91 -0.69 -16.46
N ALA A 12 -6.62 -0.94 -15.19
CA ALA A 12 -6.27 0.11 -14.24
C ALA A 12 -5.07 -0.32 -13.39
N LEU A 13 -4.23 0.65 -13.09
CA LEU A 13 -3.12 0.53 -12.15
C LEU A 13 -3.49 1.21 -10.84
N TYR A 14 -3.36 0.48 -9.75
CA TYR A 14 -3.53 1.00 -8.40
C TYR A 14 -2.21 0.91 -7.65
N TYR A 15 -1.97 1.90 -6.82
CA TYR A 15 -0.76 1.99 -6.00
C TYR A 15 -1.13 2.20 -4.53
N LYS A 16 -0.43 1.51 -3.66
CA LYS A 16 -0.44 1.76 -2.22
C LYS A 16 0.91 2.36 -1.84
N PRO A 17 0.94 3.56 -1.22
CA PRO A 17 2.19 4.20 -0.81
C PRO A 17 3.02 3.32 0.14
N ALA A 18 4.34 3.45 0.04
CA ALA A 18 5.26 2.85 0.98
C ALA A 18 5.18 3.54 2.34
N GLY A 19 5.31 2.77 3.40
CA GLY A 19 5.40 3.31 4.75
C GLY A 19 4.87 2.35 5.80
N THR A 20 5.24 2.62 7.04
CA THR A 20 4.73 1.91 8.21
C THR A 20 3.49 2.63 8.75
N ASN A 21 2.62 1.86 9.38
CA ASN A 21 1.46 2.41 10.07
C ASN A 21 1.90 3.26 11.26
N GLY A 22 1.07 4.22 11.66
CA GLY A 22 1.29 5.07 12.80
C GLY A 22 0.40 4.68 13.96
N ASN A 23 0.98 4.22 15.07
CA ASN A 23 0.23 3.93 16.29
C ASN A 23 0.23 5.16 17.20
N PHE A 24 -0.83 5.33 17.95
CA PHE A 24 -0.94 6.41 18.94
C PHE A 24 -1.92 6.04 20.06
N PRO A 25 -1.64 6.47 21.31
CA PRO A 25 -2.54 6.31 22.45
C PRO A 25 -3.64 7.38 22.44
N GLU A 26 -4.62 7.27 23.32
CA GLU A 26 -5.63 8.32 23.58
C GLU A 26 -4.97 9.68 23.83
N THR A 27 -3.93 9.71 24.65
CA THR A 27 -3.19 10.94 24.98
C THR A 27 -2.51 11.59 23.78
N GLY A 28 -2.41 10.89 22.66
CA GLY A 28 -1.93 11.41 21.39
C GLY A 28 -2.96 12.22 20.61
N VAL A 29 -4.21 12.28 21.08
CA VAL A 29 -5.29 13.03 20.43
C VAL A 29 -5.47 14.37 21.13
N ASN A 30 -5.35 15.47 20.40
CA ASN A 30 -5.58 16.81 20.92
C ASN A 30 -6.85 17.40 20.30
N ILE A 31 -7.92 17.39 21.08
CA ILE A 31 -9.25 17.89 20.67
C ILE A 31 -9.24 19.40 20.40
N SER A 32 -8.39 20.16 21.10
CA SER A 32 -8.38 21.63 20.97
C SER A 32 -7.73 22.11 19.68
N THR A 33 -6.84 21.29 19.09
CA THR A 33 -6.08 21.63 17.89
C THR A 33 -6.36 20.69 16.73
N ASP A 34 -7.19 19.67 16.92
CA ASP A 34 -7.52 18.62 15.94
C ASP A 34 -6.29 17.87 15.43
N VAL A 35 -5.27 17.74 16.30
CA VAL A 35 -4.00 17.09 15.98
C VAL A 35 -3.95 15.70 16.60
N ILE A 36 -3.54 14.74 15.79
CA ILE A 36 -3.22 13.37 16.21
C ILE A 36 -1.70 13.24 16.23
N THR A 37 -1.13 12.84 17.35
CA THR A 37 0.31 12.63 17.48
C THR A 37 0.62 11.14 17.35
N VAL A 38 1.23 10.75 16.22
CA VAL A 38 1.71 9.40 15.93
C VAL A 38 3.23 9.32 16.16
N GLN A 39 3.84 8.16 15.91
CA GLN A 39 5.28 8.06 15.96
C GLN A 39 5.94 9.06 14.98
N PRO A 40 7.09 9.64 15.33
CA PRO A 40 7.84 10.52 14.44
C PRO A 40 8.47 9.72 13.28
N TYR A 41 8.86 10.46 12.25
CA TYR A 41 9.58 9.96 11.06
C TYR A 41 8.85 8.89 10.23
N LEU A 42 7.52 8.86 10.29
CA LEU A 42 6.71 8.07 9.36
C LEU A 42 6.68 8.74 7.98
N ASN A 43 6.30 7.97 6.95
CA ASN A 43 6.30 8.45 5.58
C ASN A 43 4.96 9.04 5.11
N PHE A 44 4.16 9.60 6.00
CA PHE A 44 2.92 10.27 5.60
C PHE A 44 3.19 11.57 4.87
N LYS A 45 2.46 11.79 3.77
CA LYS A 45 2.53 13.00 2.95
C LYS A 45 1.15 13.61 2.79
N VAL A 46 1.11 14.89 2.53
CA VAL A 46 -0.13 15.61 2.25
C VAL A 46 -0.84 14.99 1.04
N GLY A 47 -2.12 14.67 1.23
CA GLY A 47 -2.94 14.01 0.22
C GLY A 47 -2.99 12.49 0.31
N ASP A 48 -2.15 11.85 1.15
CA ASP A 48 -2.19 10.39 1.33
C ASP A 48 -3.55 9.95 1.88
N PRO A 49 -4.20 8.95 1.27
CA PRO A 49 -5.42 8.37 1.79
C PRO A 49 -5.10 7.44 2.98
N VAL A 50 -5.74 7.69 4.12
CA VAL A 50 -5.53 6.93 5.36
C VAL A 50 -6.84 6.46 5.96
N LYS A 51 -6.77 5.39 6.73
CA LYS A 51 -7.85 4.87 7.57
C LYS A 51 -7.37 4.67 8.99
N PHE A 52 -8.32 4.55 9.90
CA PHE A 52 -8.05 4.34 11.30
C PHE A 52 -8.64 3.03 11.78
N ARG A 53 -7.97 2.39 12.72
CA ARG A 53 -8.47 1.20 13.42
C ARG A 53 -7.92 1.16 14.84
N ILE A 54 -8.46 0.23 15.63
CA ILE A 54 -7.92 -0.09 16.94
C ILE A 54 -7.18 -1.41 16.83
N VAL A 55 -5.95 -1.45 17.30
CA VAL A 55 -5.08 -2.62 17.28
C VAL A 55 -4.64 -3.00 18.69
N ASN A 56 -4.40 -4.27 18.89
CA ASN A 56 -3.73 -4.75 20.10
C ASN A 56 -2.22 -4.76 19.82
N SER A 57 -1.48 -3.88 20.50
CA SER A 57 -0.03 -3.70 20.27
C SER A 57 0.82 -4.92 20.58
N GLN A 58 0.32 -5.86 21.39
CA GLN A 58 1.04 -7.09 21.72
C GLN A 58 0.82 -8.20 20.71
N THR A 59 -0.37 -8.29 20.12
CA THR A 59 -0.72 -9.37 19.19
C THR A 59 -0.74 -8.94 17.73
N GLY A 60 -0.78 -7.63 17.46
CA GLY A 60 -0.98 -7.07 16.11
C GLY A 60 -2.39 -7.31 15.55
N GLY A 61 -3.28 -7.91 16.32
CA GLY A 61 -4.66 -8.19 15.94
C GLY A 61 -5.60 -7.01 16.20
N ALA A 62 -6.91 -7.25 15.94
CA ALA A 62 -7.93 -6.25 16.24
C ALA A 62 -7.98 -5.95 17.74
N GLY A 63 -7.99 -4.67 18.04
CA GLY A 63 -8.14 -4.17 19.41
C GLY A 63 -9.60 -3.87 19.75
N THR A 64 -9.84 -3.52 21.00
CA THR A 64 -11.13 -3.11 21.54
C THR A 64 -11.09 -1.65 22.02
N GLY A 65 -12.19 -0.95 21.84
CA GLY A 65 -12.31 0.46 22.21
C GLY A 65 -13.22 1.23 21.26
N THR A 66 -13.13 2.55 21.31
CA THR A 66 -13.83 3.47 20.39
C THR A 66 -12.84 4.43 19.77
N LEU A 67 -12.89 4.61 18.46
CA LEU A 67 -12.06 5.61 17.77
C LEU A 67 -12.43 7.03 18.23
N PRO A 68 -11.49 7.98 18.16
CA PRO A 68 -11.77 9.40 18.39
C PRO A 68 -12.93 9.89 17.51
N ALA A 69 -13.91 10.60 18.11
CA ALA A 69 -15.03 11.08 17.32
C ALA A 69 -14.64 12.36 16.54
N PRO A 70 -15.08 12.48 15.25
CA PRO A 70 -16.01 11.65 14.50
C PRO A 70 -15.34 10.60 13.59
N ILE A 71 -14.14 10.12 13.91
CA ILE A 71 -13.39 9.17 13.08
C ILE A 71 -14.10 7.81 13.03
N SER A 72 -14.25 7.26 11.84
CA SER A 72 -14.83 5.93 11.58
C SER A 72 -13.83 5.04 10.86
N ALA A 73 -13.74 3.77 11.27
CA ALA A 73 -12.87 2.78 10.62
C ALA A 73 -13.26 2.48 9.15
N ALA A 74 -14.51 2.72 8.79
CA ALA A 74 -15.01 2.50 7.42
C ALA A 74 -14.67 3.65 6.45
N THR A 75 -14.36 4.84 6.99
CA THR A 75 -14.16 6.05 6.19
C THR A 75 -12.70 6.23 5.83
N THR A 76 -12.43 6.62 4.58
CA THR A 76 -11.11 7.06 4.15
C THR A 76 -10.96 8.55 4.43
N TYR A 77 -9.87 8.91 5.05
CA TYR A 77 -9.45 10.29 5.34
C TYR A 77 -8.22 10.62 4.50
N TYR A 78 -7.89 11.90 4.41
CA TYR A 78 -6.74 12.39 3.67
C TYR A 78 -5.84 13.19 4.59
N VAL A 79 -4.55 12.95 4.52
CA VAL A 79 -3.56 13.71 5.29
C VAL A 79 -3.54 15.15 4.82
N LEU A 80 -3.80 16.11 5.73
CA LEU A 80 -3.65 17.54 5.46
C LEU A 80 -2.27 18.06 5.81
N SER A 81 -1.73 17.60 6.93
CA SER A 81 -0.36 17.92 7.33
C SER A 81 0.23 16.77 8.13
N TYR A 82 1.52 16.60 8.00
CA TYR A 82 2.30 15.70 8.85
C TYR A 82 3.66 16.32 9.11
N THR A 83 4.00 16.46 10.39
CA THR A 83 5.30 16.97 10.83
C THR A 83 6.16 15.81 11.29
N ALA A 84 7.10 15.38 10.46
CA ALA A 84 7.89 14.17 10.69
C ALA A 84 8.66 14.19 12.05
N ALA A 85 9.17 15.34 12.47
CA ALA A 85 9.94 15.45 13.71
C ALA A 85 9.11 15.23 14.99
N THR A 86 7.83 15.58 14.96
CA THR A 86 6.95 15.52 16.14
C THR A 86 5.88 14.43 16.03
N GLY A 87 5.67 13.88 14.83
CA GLY A 87 4.56 12.97 14.55
C GLY A 87 3.19 13.64 14.47
N ALA A 88 3.12 14.96 14.47
CA ALA A 88 1.86 15.70 14.42
C ALA A 88 1.18 15.53 13.07
N LEU A 89 -0.01 14.94 13.09
CA LEU A 89 -0.83 14.59 11.92
C LEU A 89 -2.17 15.30 12.00
N THR A 90 -2.61 15.91 10.90
CA THR A 90 -3.98 16.37 10.73
C THR A 90 -4.62 15.73 9.51
N VAL A 91 -5.92 15.48 9.55
CA VAL A 91 -6.64 14.79 8.49
C VAL A 91 -7.90 15.54 8.07
N SER A 92 -8.43 15.19 6.91
CA SER A 92 -9.69 15.69 6.37
C SER A 92 -10.51 14.54 5.78
N THR A 93 -11.80 14.75 5.60
CA THR A 93 -12.69 13.81 4.88
C THR A 93 -12.57 13.89 3.36
N ALA A 94 -11.89 14.92 2.83
CA ALA A 94 -11.65 15.09 1.40
C ALA A 94 -10.22 15.53 1.15
N ALA A 95 -9.65 15.16 0.01
CA ALA A 95 -8.31 15.60 -0.39
C ALA A 95 -8.25 17.13 -0.48
N GLY A 96 -7.34 17.77 0.25
CA GLY A 96 -7.23 19.23 0.32
C GLY A 96 -8.41 19.94 1.00
N GLY A 97 -9.27 19.20 1.70
CA GLY A 97 -10.43 19.75 2.42
C GLY A 97 -10.05 20.49 3.71
N THR A 98 -11.04 20.77 4.53
CA THR A 98 -10.84 21.37 5.85
C THR A 98 -10.41 20.31 6.88
N ILE A 99 -9.69 20.75 7.91
CA ILE A 99 -9.31 19.88 9.03
C ILE A 99 -10.55 19.23 9.64
N LEU A 100 -10.44 17.95 9.96
CA LEU A 100 -11.48 17.21 10.66
C LEU A 100 -11.51 17.65 12.12
N ALA A 101 -12.59 18.28 12.55
CA ALA A 101 -12.78 18.65 13.95
C ALA A 101 -12.97 17.38 14.81
N ILE A 102 -12.06 17.16 15.75
CA ILE A 102 -12.11 16.03 16.68
C ILE A 102 -12.84 16.48 17.95
N THR A 103 -13.89 15.77 18.31
CA THR A 103 -14.75 16.14 19.45
C THR A 103 -14.60 15.24 20.67
N ASP A 104 -13.92 14.11 20.52
CA ASP A 104 -13.69 13.12 21.57
C ASP A 104 -12.39 12.38 21.27
N ASP A 105 -11.60 12.06 22.29
CA ASP A 105 -10.31 11.39 22.15
C ASP A 105 -10.42 9.86 21.99
N GLY A 106 -11.65 9.32 22.12
CA GLY A 106 -11.90 7.90 22.01
C GLY A 106 -11.51 7.11 23.25
N THR A 107 -11.45 5.79 23.13
CA THR A 107 -10.97 4.90 24.20
C THR A 107 -10.16 3.74 23.61
N ALA A 108 -8.93 3.56 24.09
CA ALA A 108 -8.07 2.45 23.74
C ALA A 108 -7.18 2.09 24.94
N VAL A 109 -7.73 1.26 25.85
CA VAL A 109 -7.00 0.86 27.06
C VAL A 109 -5.93 -0.17 26.72
N ALA A 110 -4.70 0.08 27.16
CA ALA A 110 -3.56 -0.82 26.93
C ALA A 110 -3.91 -2.30 27.22
N PRO A 111 -3.54 -3.25 26.35
CA PRO A 111 -2.60 -3.13 25.24
C PRO A 111 -3.19 -2.64 23.90
N ASN A 112 -4.39 -2.05 23.91
CA ASN A 112 -4.99 -1.51 22.72
C ASN A 112 -4.46 -0.09 22.44
N GLU A 113 -4.28 0.21 21.16
CA GLU A 113 -3.85 1.52 20.66
C GLU A 113 -4.63 1.86 19.40
N PHE A 114 -4.70 3.13 19.07
CA PHE A 114 -5.16 3.56 17.75
C PHE A 114 -4.05 3.39 16.73
N GLU A 115 -4.43 3.05 15.53
CA GLU A 115 -3.52 2.95 14.39
C GLU A 115 -4.09 3.71 13.20
N VAL A 116 -3.26 4.57 12.61
CA VAL A 116 -3.49 5.14 11.29
C VAL A 116 -2.66 4.37 10.27
N TYR A 117 -3.29 3.94 9.19
CA TYR A 117 -2.64 3.17 8.13
C TYR A 117 -3.07 3.69 6.76
N TYR A 118 -2.25 3.44 5.75
CA TYR A 118 -2.62 3.79 4.40
C TYR A 118 -3.89 3.06 4.00
N ALA A 119 -4.89 3.80 3.54
CA ALA A 119 -6.09 3.23 2.96
C ALA A 119 -5.72 2.33 1.78
N ASP A 120 -6.67 1.50 1.40
CA ASP A 120 -6.48 0.59 0.26
C ASP A 120 -5.98 1.35 -0.98
N TYR A 121 -5.46 0.57 -1.93
CA TYR A 121 -4.90 1.06 -3.18
C TYR A 121 -5.71 2.18 -3.82
N ALA A 122 -5.04 3.25 -4.22
CA ALA A 122 -5.62 4.35 -4.98
C ALA A 122 -5.22 4.26 -6.46
N ALA A 123 -6.11 4.64 -7.36
CA ALA A 123 -5.83 4.61 -8.79
C ALA A 123 -4.69 5.57 -9.15
N VAL A 124 -3.76 5.12 -9.99
CA VAL A 124 -2.65 5.92 -10.52
C VAL A 124 -3.05 6.45 -11.89
N GLY A 125 -3.82 7.54 -11.92
CA GLY A 125 -4.20 8.21 -13.15
C GLY A 125 -4.80 7.30 -14.23
N GLN A 126 -4.82 7.78 -15.46
CA GLN A 126 -5.28 7.00 -16.61
C GLN A 126 -4.11 6.19 -17.20
N VAL A 127 -4.18 4.88 -17.11
CA VAL A 127 -3.19 3.97 -17.68
C VAL A 127 -3.45 3.79 -19.17
N GLN A 128 -2.48 4.16 -20.01
CA GLN A 128 -2.56 3.95 -21.45
C GLN A 128 -2.19 2.50 -21.82
N SER A 129 -1.15 1.98 -21.22
CA SER A 129 -0.67 0.63 -21.46
C SER A 129 0.17 0.14 -20.30
N TRP A 130 0.20 -1.16 -20.11
CA TRP A 130 1.09 -1.79 -19.16
C TRP A 130 1.56 -3.15 -19.69
N SER A 131 2.71 -3.58 -19.24
CA SER A 131 3.22 -4.93 -19.45
C SER A 131 3.84 -5.45 -18.16
N PHE A 132 3.70 -6.73 -17.93
CA PHE A 132 4.30 -7.40 -16.80
C PHE A 132 4.89 -8.73 -17.27
N GLU A 133 6.15 -8.97 -16.97
CA GLU A 133 6.87 -10.18 -17.30
C GLU A 133 7.37 -10.83 -16.01
N ILE A 134 7.08 -12.11 -15.87
CA ILE A 134 7.61 -12.93 -14.78
C ILE A 134 8.61 -13.90 -15.40
N SER A 135 9.83 -13.83 -14.95
CA SER A 135 10.88 -14.77 -15.30
C SER A 135 11.29 -15.61 -14.11
N ARG A 136 11.72 -16.82 -14.36
CA ARG A 136 12.27 -17.69 -13.33
C ARG A 136 13.57 -18.28 -13.85
N ALA A 137 14.65 -18.06 -13.12
CA ALA A 137 15.92 -18.67 -13.45
C ALA A 137 15.83 -20.19 -13.24
N GLU A 138 16.37 -20.95 -14.19
CA GLU A 138 16.56 -22.38 -14.07
C GLU A 138 18.01 -22.66 -13.72
N ILE A 139 18.24 -23.40 -12.65
CA ILE A 139 19.58 -23.83 -12.22
C ILE A 139 19.79 -25.24 -12.74
N ASP A 140 20.75 -25.41 -13.64
CA ASP A 140 21.14 -26.74 -14.14
C ASP A 140 21.87 -27.51 -13.04
N VAL A 141 21.26 -28.60 -12.59
CA VAL A 141 21.81 -29.51 -11.58
C VAL A 141 22.13 -30.87 -12.19
N THR A 142 22.37 -30.91 -13.47
CA THR A 142 22.73 -32.15 -14.17
C THR A 142 24.05 -32.68 -13.66
N THR A 143 24.04 -33.86 -13.02
CA THR A 143 25.25 -34.54 -12.55
C THR A 143 25.74 -35.50 -13.64
N ILE A 144 27.00 -35.33 -14.03
CA ILE A 144 27.69 -36.26 -14.92
C ILE A 144 28.33 -37.33 -14.04
N GLY A 145 27.94 -38.59 -14.22
CA GLY A 145 28.71 -39.70 -13.68
C GLY A 145 28.11 -40.50 -12.54
N GLN A 146 26.83 -40.57 -12.40
CA GLN A 146 26.23 -41.65 -11.60
C GLN A 146 25.98 -42.87 -12.48
N SER A 147 26.77 -43.88 -12.15
CA SER A 147 26.71 -45.19 -12.71
C SER A 147 25.37 -45.87 -12.45
N ALA A 148 24.47 -45.79 -13.30
CA ALA A 148 23.40 -46.77 -13.43
C ALA A 148 22.61 -46.51 -14.67
N GLY A 149 23.04 -46.95 -15.76
CA GLY A 149 22.20 -47.06 -16.91
C GLY A 149 22.79 -46.50 -18.17
N GLN A 150 22.57 -47.22 -19.20
CA GLN A 150 23.02 -47.07 -20.59
C GLN A 150 22.54 -45.81 -21.27
N TYR A 151 22.02 -44.83 -20.58
CA TYR A 151 21.42 -43.64 -21.18
C TYR A 151 22.07 -42.39 -20.65
N ALA A 152 22.43 -41.49 -21.54
CA ALA A 152 22.89 -40.16 -21.17
C ALA A 152 21.86 -39.47 -20.27
N PRO A 153 22.28 -38.91 -19.15
CA PRO A 153 21.35 -38.28 -18.21
C PRO A 153 20.63 -37.12 -18.90
N PHE A 154 19.33 -37.09 -18.78
CA PHE A 154 18.56 -35.91 -19.15
C PHE A 154 19.00 -34.75 -18.27
N ARG A 155 19.00 -33.55 -18.84
CA ARG A 155 19.27 -32.35 -18.04
C ARG A 155 18.22 -32.22 -16.94
N ALA A 156 18.69 -32.02 -15.72
CA ALA A 156 17.88 -31.78 -14.55
C ALA A 156 17.97 -30.30 -14.17
N TYR A 157 16.84 -29.65 -14.01
CA TYR A 157 16.76 -28.25 -13.62
C TYR A 157 16.03 -28.11 -12.31
N ILE A 158 16.56 -27.26 -11.44
CA ILE A 158 15.86 -26.80 -10.22
C ILE A 158 15.40 -25.37 -10.48
N PRO A 159 14.14 -25.05 -10.19
CA PRO A 159 13.67 -23.68 -10.31
C PRO A 159 14.38 -22.79 -9.29
N GLY A 160 15.01 -21.73 -9.78
CA GLY A 160 15.62 -20.66 -8.99
C GLY A 160 14.61 -19.61 -8.51
N PHE A 161 15.10 -18.43 -8.17
CA PHE A 161 14.27 -17.31 -7.77
C PHE A 161 13.44 -16.81 -8.94
N ALA A 162 12.19 -16.43 -8.66
CA ALA A 162 11.35 -15.73 -9.60
C ALA A 162 11.67 -14.23 -9.53
N ASP A 163 11.73 -13.59 -10.68
CA ASP A 163 11.86 -12.14 -10.83
C ASP A 163 10.71 -11.61 -11.68
N GLY A 164 10.24 -10.42 -11.36
CA GLY A 164 9.14 -9.77 -12.07
C GLY A 164 9.51 -8.35 -12.45
N THR A 165 9.38 -8.03 -13.73
CA THR A 165 9.56 -6.68 -14.24
C THR A 165 8.28 -6.21 -14.90
N GLY A 166 7.94 -4.93 -14.69
CA GLY A 166 6.75 -4.34 -15.27
C GLY A 166 7.01 -2.92 -15.76
N THR A 167 6.32 -2.56 -16.81
CA THR A 167 6.29 -1.18 -17.32
C THR A 167 4.85 -0.72 -17.44
N ALA A 168 4.59 0.54 -17.12
CA ALA A 168 3.28 1.16 -17.32
C ALA A 168 3.48 2.56 -17.90
N THR A 169 2.66 2.89 -18.90
CA THR A 169 2.53 4.25 -19.41
C THR A 169 1.26 4.88 -18.87
N VAL A 170 1.42 5.95 -18.11
CA VAL A 170 0.32 6.60 -17.39
C VAL A 170 0.21 8.04 -17.85
N TYR A 171 -1.01 8.50 -18.15
CA TYR A 171 -1.29 9.92 -18.30
C TYR A 171 -1.48 10.55 -16.93
N VAL A 172 -0.66 11.54 -16.62
CA VAL A 172 -0.80 12.32 -15.38
C VAL A 172 -1.96 13.30 -15.59
N THR A 173 -3.01 13.15 -14.81
CA THR A 173 -4.14 14.09 -14.76
C THR A 173 -4.01 14.98 -13.53
N ASN A 174 -4.63 16.17 -13.55
CA ASN A 174 -4.62 17.07 -12.40
C ASN A 174 -5.37 16.48 -11.18
N GLU A 175 -6.24 15.51 -11.41
CA GLU A 175 -7.05 14.89 -10.37
C GLU A 175 -6.23 13.89 -9.54
N ASP A 176 -5.24 13.22 -10.17
CA ASP A 176 -4.41 12.18 -9.53
C ASP A 176 -2.93 12.57 -9.36
N ALA A 177 -2.61 13.84 -9.58
CA ALA A 177 -1.23 14.35 -9.54
C ALA A 177 -0.52 14.05 -8.22
N ALA A 178 -1.23 14.05 -7.11
CA ALA A 178 -0.67 13.74 -5.79
C ALA A 178 -0.15 12.30 -5.72
N LEU A 179 -0.88 11.33 -6.27
CA LEU A 179 -0.48 9.93 -6.21
C LEU A 179 0.65 9.60 -7.19
N SER A 180 0.63 10.20 -8.39
CA SER A 180 1.73 10.06 -9.36
C SER A 180 3.04 10.62 -8.80
N ASN A 181 2.98 11.82 -8.19
CA ASN A 181 4.12 12.42 -7.52
C ASN A 181 4.60 11.57 -6.34
N ARG A 182 3.67 11.01 -5.58
CA ARG A 182 3.95 10.16 -4.43
C ARG A 182 4.77 8.92 -4.80
N MET A 183 4.39 8.26 -5.88
CA MET A 183 5.11 7.08 -6.39
C MET A 183 6.54 7.42 -6.79
N VAL A 184 6.74 8.54 -7.51
CA VAL A 184 8.07 9.01 -7.89
C VAL A 184 8.90 9.38 -6.66
N GLU A 185 8.29 10.03 -5.69
CA GLU A 185 8.96 10.45 -4.45
C GLU A 185 9.39 9.24 -3.61
N ASP A 186 8.56 8.21 -3.47
CA ASP A 186 8.88 6.97 -2.77
C ASP A 186 10.09 6.27 -3.40
N VAL A 187 10.19 6.26 -4.73
CA VAL A 187 11.34 5.70 -5.45
C VAL A 187 12.60 6.53 -5.20
N LEU A 188 12.51 7.85 -5.31
CA LEU A 188 13.65 8.75 -5.13
C LEU A 188 14.17 8.75 -3.69
N GLN A 189 13.29 8.65 -2.71
CA GLN A 189 13.63 8.58 -1.29
C GLN A 189 14.03 7.17 -0.84
N ARG A 190 13.99 6.19 -1.72
CA ARG A 190 14.25 4.77 -1.41
C ARG A 190 13.35 4.19 -0.32
N GLN A 191 12.16 4.75 -0.17
CA GLN A 191 11.15 4.29 0.79
C GLN A 191 10.17 3.37 0.07
N GLN A 192 10.60 2.16 -0.24
CA GLN A 192 9.83 1.19 -1.01
C GLN A 192 9.24 0.06 -0.15
N VAL A 193 9.53 0.05 1.14
CA VAL A 193 9.06 -1.00 2.04
C VAL A 193 7.54 -0.87 2.22
N GLY A 194 6.83 -1.93 1.87
CA GLY A 194 5.37 -2.00 2.00
C GLY A 194 4.58 -1.32 0.87
N CYS A 195 5.25 -0.74 -0.15
CA CYS A 195 4.54 -0.33 -1.34
C CYS A 195 3.99 -1.55 -2.09
N ALA A 196 2.85 -1.38 -2.71
CA ALA A 196 2.24 -2.46 -3.48
C ALA A 196 1.48 -1.91 -4.69
N PHE A 197 1.44 -2.71 -5.75
CA PHE A 197 0.70 -2.42 -6.96
C PHE A 197 -0.38 -3.47 -7.17
N LYS A 198 -1.52 -3.03 -7.70
CA LYS A 198 -2.52 -3.93 -8.27
C LYS A 198 -2.77 -3.55 -9.72
N LEU A 199 -2.66 -4.52 -10.59
CA LEU A 199 -2.93 -4.40 -12.02
C LEU A 199 -4.26 -5.09 -12.31
N TYR A 200 -5.23 -4.34 -12.80
CA TYR A 200 -6.49 -4.90 -13.27
C TYR A 200 -6.44 -5.03 -14.78
N THR A 201 -6.70 -6.23 -15.28
CA THR A 201 -6.83 -6.49 -16.72
C THR A 201 -8.17 -6.03 -17.26
N ASP A 202 -9.19 -6.07 -16.40
CA ASP A 202 -10.52 -5.57 -16.66
C ASP A 202 -11.14 -5.08 -15.33
N LEU A 203 -11.57 -3.82 -15.29
CA LEU A 203 -12.25 -3.24 -14.11
C LEU A 203 -13.63 -3.86 -13.84
N GLN A 204 -14.24 -4.52 -14.83
CA GLN A 204 -15.53 -5.17 -14.69
C GLN A 204 -15.42 -6.63 -14.20
N ALA A 205 -14.30 -7.27 -14.42
CA ALA A 205 -13.98 -8.55 -13.82
C ALA A 205 -13.29 -8.26 -12.48
N SER A 206 -13.86 -8.64 -11.37
CA SER A 206 -13.37 -8.39 -10.01
C SER A 206 -12.03 -9.09 -9.68
N GLU A 207 -11.25 -9.47 -10.67
CA GLU A 207 -9.98 -10.16 -10.53
C GLU A 207 -8.81 -9.22 -10.74
N ALA A 208 -8.11 -8.95 -9.63
CA ALA A 208 -6.85 -8.23 -9.64
C ALA A 208 -5.67 -9.22 -9.61
N LEU A 209 -4.66 -8.93 -10.42
CA LEU A 209 -3.35 -9.55 -10.25
C LEU A 209 -2.64 -8.81 -9.09
N SER A 210 -2.48 -9.44 -7.96
CA SER A 210 -1.82 -8.90 -6.77
C SER A 210 -0.48 -9.58 -6.51
#